data_715acd5cce734e71aae186da98316fb5
#
_entry.id   715acd5cce734e71aae186da98316fb5
#
_cell.length_a   1.000
_cell.length_b   1.000
_cell.length_c   1.000
_cell.angle_alpha   90.00
_cell.angle_beta   90.00
_cell.angle_gamma   90.00
#
_symmetry.space_group_name_H-M   'P 1'
#
loop_
_entity.id
_entity.type
_entity.pdbx_description
1 polymer ?
#
loop_
_entity_poly.entity_id
_entity_poly.type
_entity_poly.pdbx_seq_one_letter_code
_entity_poly.pdbx_strand_id
1 'polypeptide(L)'
;MTQSMRIGRSAAAGRRGMVATGHPLASGAALQVLAAGGNAVDAAVAAAGVLGVVQPMMSGLGGDTFMLVYRRREGRVWAVCGSGPAPGGATREYFVERGYAKMPLRGMLSVSVPGAVAAMEEALARWGSGRFPLSRLLEPAVRYAEEGAPVARRVAGWIRETAPVLARYPSSARIFLPGGRPPEEGDLLVQRDLAASLRAVAAGGAKAFYEGPIAERIGAYSRANGGLLTAQDLAGYRVEVAEPVRATFRGITVFTTPPPSQGFLLHEMLNILEDVDLGAWGSADWVHWPVEAKKLAFADRVAYLGDPRFVPSPLDRLLD
;
A
#
# COMPACT_ATOMS: atom_id res chain seq x y z
N MET A 1 -34.15 -2.09 33.16
CA MET A 1 -33.09 -2.50 32.22
C MET A 1 -32.76 -1.29 31.35
N THR A 2 -31.76 -0.54 31.72
CA THR A 2 -31.25 0.60 30.92
C THR A 2 -30.41 0.04 29.77
N GLN A 3 -30.96 0.05 28.56
CA GLN A 3 -30.18 -0.16 27.36
C GLN A 3 -29.14 1.00 27.31
N SER A 4 -27.87 0.68 27.58
CA SER A 4 -26.82 1.65 27.30
C SER A 4 -26.84 1.95 25.81
N MET A 5 -27.18 3.18 25.43
CA MET A 5 -27.04 3.65 24.07
C MET A 5 -25.55 3.55 23.70
N ARG A 6 -25.18 2.50 22.97
CA ARG A 6 -23.85 2.44 22.37
C ARG A 6 -23.81 3.53 21.30
N ILE A 7 -23.09 4.61 21.59
CA ILE A 7 -22.77 5.64 20.60
C ILE A 7 -21.82 4.99 19.59
N GLY A 8 -22.38 4.46 18.52
CA GLY A 8 -21.63 3.84 17.42
C GLY A 8 -22.27 4.21 16.09
N ARG A 9 -21.49 4.20 15.03
CA ARG A 9 -22.05 4.33 13.68
C ARG A 9 -22.92 3.12 13.38
N SER A 10 -24.08 3.33 12.77
CA SER A 10 -24.88 2.24 12.20
C SER A 10 -24.05 1.42 11.22
N ALA A 11 -24.30 0.11 11.17
CA ALA A 11 -23.68 -0.74 10.16
C ALA A 11 -24.05 -0.25 8.76
N ALA A 12 -23.05 -0.10 7.91
CA ALA A 12 -23.29 0.18 6.51
C ALA A 12 -23.79 -1.10 5.82
N ALA A 13 -24.79 -0.97 4.96
CA ALA A 13 -25.32 -2.06 4.18
C ALA A 13 -25.49 -1.64 2.71
N GLY A 14 -25.15 -2.52 1.78
CA GLY A 14 -25.26 -2.27 0.35
C GLY A 14 -25.81 -3.49 -0.39
N ARG A 15 -26.79 -3.26 -1.27
CA ARG A 15 -27.39 -4.34 -2.08
C ARG A 15 -26.53 -4.75 -3.28
N ARG A 16 -25.76 -3.82 -3.86
CA ARG A 16 -25.01 -4.02 -5.11
C ARG A 16 -23.50 -4.00 -4.93
N GLY A 17 -23.02 -3.47 -3.82
CA GLY A 17 -21.60 -3.38 -3.50
C GLY A 17 -21.37 -2.48 -2.30
N MET A 18 -20.20 -2.59 -1.73
CA MET A 18 -19.75 -1.77 -0.60
C MET A 18 -18.28 -1.40 -0.80
N VAL A 19 -17.90 -0.26 -0.24
CA VAL A 19 -16.52 0.24 -0.25
C VAL A 19 -16.15 0.72 1.14
N ALA A 20 -14.96 0.36 1.58
CA ALA A 20 -14.30 0.90 2.76
C ALA A 20 -12.87 1.32 2.41
N THR A 21 -12.51 2.57 2.69
CA THR A 21 -11.16 3.09 2.45
C THR A 21 -10.72 3.99 3.60
N GLY A 22 -9.45 4.35 3.63
CA GLY A 22 -8.90 5.28 4.62
C GLY A 22 -9.36 6.74 4.47
N HIS A 23 -10.04 7.09 3.36
CA HIS A 23 -10.47 8.47 3.12
C HIS A 23 -11.83 8.53 2.38
N PRO A 24 -12.78 9.39 2.80
CA PRO A 24 -14.12 9.45 2.20
C PRO A 24 -14.10 9.81 0.70
N LEU A 25 -13.17 10.64 0.24
CA LEU A 25 -13.07 10.97 -1.19
C LEU A 25 -12.70 9.74 -2.04
N ALA A 26 -11.85 8.86 -1.52
CA ALA A 26 -11.52 7.59 -2.19
C ALA A 26 -12.71 6.63 -2.20
N SER A 27 -13.45 6.53 -1.09
CA SER A 27 -14.68 5.75 -1.04
C SER A 27 -15.73 6.29 -2.03
N GLY A 28 -15.85 7.62 -2.14
CA GLY A 28 -16.75 8.28 -3.10
C GLY A 28 -16.41 7.92 -4.56
N ALA A 29 -15.13 8.00 -4.94
CA ALA A 29 -14.69 7.64 -6.28
C ALA A 29 -14.99 6.16 -6.60
N ALA A 30 -14.68 5.25 -5.67
CA ALA A 30 -14.96 3.82 -5.83
C ALA A 30 -16.45 3.52 -5.95
N LEU A 31 -17.30 4.16 -5.14
CA LEU A 31 -18.76 4.02 -5.20
C LEU A 31 -19.34 4.50 -6.54
N GLN A 32 -18.79 5.58 -7.11
CA GLN A 32 -19.19 6.07 -8.43
C GLN A 32 -18.89 5.02 -9.52
N VAL A 33 -17.72 4.37 -9.45
CA VAL A 33 -17.36 3.30 -10.38
C VAL A 33 -18.31 2.10 -10.26
N LEU A 34 -18.60 1.66 -9.03
CA LEU A 34 -19.57 0.57 -8.79
C LEU A 34 -20.97 0.94 -9.28
N ALA A 35 -21.44 2.17 -9.03
CA ALA A 35 -22.74 2.66 -9.46
C ALA A 35 -22.87 2.72 -10.99
N ALA A 36 -21.76 3.04 -11.67
CA ALA A 36 -21.68 3.08 -13.13
C ALA A 36 -21.46 1.70 -13.78
N GLY A 37 -21.49 0.61 -13.00
CA GLY A 37 -21.42 -0.77 -13.48
C GLY A 37 -19.99 -1.34 -13.59
N GLY A 38 -19.02 -0.69 -12.96
CA GLY A 38 -17.69 -1.29 -12.72
C GLY A 38 -17.75 -2.39 -11.68
N ASN A 39 -16.70 -3.21 -11.63
CA ASN A 39 -16.56 -4.25 -10.62
C ASN A 39 -15.69 -3.78 -9.44
N ALA A 40 -15.45 -4.68 -8.48
CA ALA A 40 -14.66 -4.38 -7.29
C ALA A 40 -13.20 -4.00 -7.61
N VAL A 41 -12.61 -4.57 -8.67
CA VAL A 41 -11.23 -4.26 -9.07
C VAL A 41 -11.16 -2.86 -9.69
N ASP A 42 -12.08 -2.50 -10.58
CA ASP A 42 -12.17 -1.15 -11.13
C ASP A 42 -12.31 -0.11 -9.99
N ALA A 43 -13.21 -0.38 -9.05
CA ALA A 43 -13.46 0.48 -7.90
C ALA A 43 -12.23 0.62 -6.99
N ALA A 44 -11.50 -0.48 -6.75
CA ALA A 44 -10.29 -0.48 -5.94
C ALA A 44 -9.16 0.34 -6.58
N VAL A 45 -8.98 0.25 -7.90
CA VAL A 45 -7.98 1.05 -8.62
C VAL A 45 -8.33 2.54 -8.59
N ALA A 46 -9.59 2.90 -8.78
CA ALA A 46 -10.03 4.31 -8.65
C ALA A 46 -9.79 4.84 -7.22
N ALA A 47 -10.12 4.02 -6.21
CA ALA A 47 -9.83 4.38 -4.80
C ALA A 47 -8.33 4.55 -4.54
N ALA A 48 -7.49 3.62 -5.03
CA ALA A 48 -6.04 3.67 -4.84
C ALA A 48 -5.44 4.93 -5.48
N GLY A 49 -5.87 5.30 -6.67
CA GLY A 49 -5.47 6.55 -7.31
C GLY A 49 -5.79 7.79 -6.45
N VAL A 50 -7.01 7.87 -5.92
CA VAL A 50 -7.41 8.98 -5.04
C VAL A 50 -6.66 8.95 -3.71
N LEU A 51 -6.47 7.76 -3.10
CA LEU A 51 -5.70 7.62 -1.85
C LEU A 51 -4.27 8.14 -2.00
N GLY A 52 -3.63 7.90 -3.14
CA GLY A 52 -2.29 8.43 -3.43
C GLY A 52 -2.20 9.96 -3.43
N VAL A 53 -3.33 10.65 -3.61
CA VAL A 53 -3.43 12.11 -3.53
C VAL A 53 -3.79 12.58 -2.13
N VAL A 54 -4.82 11.97 -1.52
CA VAL A 54 -5.43 12.47 -0.28
C VAL A 54 -4.82 11.89 1.00
N GLN A 55 -4.04 10.80 0.87
CA GLN A 55 -3.29 10.17 1.97
C GLN A 55 -1.83 9.90 1.54
N PRO A 56 -1.06 10.91 1.16
CA PRO A 56 0.26 10.74 0.55
C PRO A 56 1.28 10.02 1.45
N MET A 57 1.05 9.98 2.75
CA MET A 57 1.89 9.27 3.72
C MET A 57 1.65 7.74 3.73
N MET A 58 0.55 7.27 3.15
CA MET A 58 0.15 5.85 3.17
C MET A 58 0.04 5.22 1.79
N SER A 59 -0.11 6.03 0.75
CA SER A 59 -0.39 5.56 -0.61
C SER A 59 0.26 6.46 -1.66
N GLY A 60 0.54 5.92 -2.84
CA GLY A 60 1.06 6.71 -3.97
C GLY A 60 1.58 5.85 -5.11
N LEU A 61 1.81 6.47 -6.27
CA LEU A 61 2.37 5.80 -7.44
C LEU A 61 3.79 5.26 -7.20
N GLY A 62 4.53 5.87 -6.29
CA GLY A 62 5.89 5.48 -5.91
C GLY A 62 5.96 4.48 -4.76
N GLY A 63 4.87 3.85 -4.40
CA GLY A 63 4.77 2.88 -3.31
C GLY A 63 4.56 1.44 -3.77
N ASP A 64 4.28 0.61 -2.78
CA ASP A 64 3.92 -0.80 -2.95
C ASP A 64 2.41 -0.97 -2.99
N THR A 65 1.95 -2.10 -3.53
CA THR A 65 0.54 -2.51 -3.49
C THR A 65 0.43 -4.01 -3.33
N PHE A 66 -0.27 -4.44 -2.30
CA PHE A 66 -0.67 -5.82 -2.11
C PHE A 66 -2.19 -5.94 -2.27
N MET A 67 -2.64 -6.93 -3.03
CA MET A 67 -4.07 -7.16 -3.24
C MET A 67 -4.40 -8.62 -3.01
N LEU A 68 -5.59 -8.86 -2.43
CA LEU A 68 -6.27 -10.14 -2.46
C LEU A 68 -7.57 -9.97 -3.23
N VAL A 69 -7.73 -10.76 -4.29
CA VAL A 69 -8.88 -10.68 -5.19
C VAL A 69 -9.65 -11.98 -5.13
N TYR A 70 -10.83 -11.98 -4.49
CA TYR A 70 -11.72 -13.13 -4.48
C TYR A 70 -12.58 -13.16 -5.76
N ARG A 71 -12.48 -14.24 -6.50
CA ARG A 71 -13.23 -14.48 -7.72
C ARG A 71 -14.35 -15.48 -7.44
N ARG A 72 -15.57 -14.97 -7.18
CA ARG A 72 -16.72 -15.83 -6.81
C ARG A 72 -17.01 -16.94 -7.84
N ARG A 73 -16.89 -16.61 -9.14
CA ARG A 73 -17.14 -17.60 -10.22
C ARG A 73 -16.14 -18.75 -10.21
N GLU A 74 -14.93 -18.51 -9.73
CA GLU A 74 -13.83 -19.48 -9.65
C GLU A 74 -13.75 -20.13 -8.27
N GLY A 75 -14.44 -19.58 -7.27
CA GLY A 75 -14.32 -19.98 -5.88
C GLY A 75 -12.90 -19.78 -5.31
N ARG A 76 -12.10 -18.89 -5.91
CA ARG A 76 -10.66 -18.76 -5.67
C ARG A 76 -10.26 -17.36 -5.29
N VAL A 77 -9.24 -17.25 -4.43
CA VAL A 77 -8.54 -16.02 -4.09
C VAL A 77 -7.22 -15.97 -4.84
N TRP A 78 -6.90 -14.81 -5.39
CA TRP A 78 -5.61 -14.50 -6.01
C TRP A 78 -4.88 -13.44 -5.20
N ALA A 79 -3.55 -13.52 -5.16
CA ALA A 79 -2.69 -12.50 -4.56
C ALA A 79 -1.94 -11.75 -5.64
N VAL A 80 -1.87 -10.42 -5.52
CA VAL A 80 -0.99 -9.55 -6.34
C VAL A 80 0.04 -8.94 -5.41
N CYS A 81 1.31 -9.18 -5.72
CA CYS A 81 2.46 -8.69 -4.95
C CYS A 81 3.16 -7.58 -5.73
N GLY A 82 2.72 -6.36 -5.51
CA GLY A 82 3.28 -5.16 -6.11
C GLY A 82 4.32 -4.49 -5.21
N SER A 83 5.19 -5.27 -4.57
CA SER A 83 6.37 -4.77 -3.86
C SER A 83 7.60 -5.04 -4.72
N GLY A 84 8.35 -3.99 -5.02
CA GLY A 84 9.53 -4.11 -5.88
C GLY A 84 10.79 -4.52 -5.11
N PRO A 85 11.80 -5.01 -5.82
CA PRO A 85 13.10 -5.34 -5.25
C PRO A 85 13.85 -4.09 -4.80
N ALA A 86 14.93 -4.30 -4.06
CA ALA A 86 15.97 -3.28 -3.92
C ALA A 86 16.56 -2.93 -5.29
N PRO A 87 17.02 -1.69 -5.51
CA PRO A 87 17.78 -1.34 -6.71
C PRO A 87 18.99 -2.26 -6.90
N GLY A 88 19.35 -2.57 -8.15
CA GLY A 88 20.46 -3.48 -8.44
C GLY A 88 21.80 -3.07 -7.83
N GLY A 89 22.03 -1.76 -7.64
CA GLY A 89 23.22 -1.25 -6.94
C GLY A 89 23.16 -1.32 -5.42
N ALA A 90 22.04 -1.70 -4.81
CA ALA A 90 21.85 -1.76 -3.36
C ALA A 90 22.33 -3.10 -2.79
N THR A 91 23.61 -3.42 -3.00
CA THR A 91 24.22 -4.67 -2.51
C THR A 91 24.63 -4.54 -1.04
N ARG A 92 24.77 -5.66 -0.37
CA ARG A 92 25.27 -5.70 1.02
C ARG A 92 26.64 -5.04 1.13
N GLU A 93 27.53 -5.32 0.19
CA GLU A 93 28.89 -4.78 0.12
C GLU A 93 28.87 -3.27 0.05
N TYR A 94 28.00 -2.70 -0.81
CA TYR A 94 27.83 -1.24 -0.93
C TYR A 94 27.59 -0.57 0.44
N PHE A 95 26.72 -1.14 1.27
CA PHE A 95 26.38 -0.57 2.57
C PHE A 95 27.48 -0.84 3.62
N VAL A 96 28.03 -2.05 3.66
CA VAL A 96 29.07 -2.42 4.64
C VAL A 96 30.34 -1.59 4.44
N GLU A 97 30.82 -1.44 3.21
CA GLU A 97 32.01 -0.64 2.87
C GLU A 97 31.85 0.84 3.24
N ARG A 98 30.61 1.33 3.29
CA ARG A 98 30.29 2.70 3.70
C ARG A 98 29.93 2.86 5.17
N GLY A 99 30.15 1.81 5.96
CA GLY A 99 29.94 1.84 7.41
C GLY A 99 28.48 1.80 7.87
N TYR A 100 27.55 1.41 7.00
CA TYR A 100 26.15 1.25 7.40
C TYR A 100 25.98 -0.04 8.21
N ALA A 101 25.70 0.07 9.49
CA ALA A 101 25.32 -1.07 10.34
C ALA A 101 23.86 -1.51 10.14
N LYS A 102 23.00 -0.64 9.62
CA LYS A 102 21.59 -0.88 9.34
C LYS A 102 21.18 -0.12 8.09
N MET A 103 20.16 -0.61 7.40
CA MET A 103 19.55 0.13 6.29
C MET A 103 19.03 1.48 6.77
N PRO A 104 19.28 2.57 6.03
CA PRO A 104 18.68 3.87 6.32
C PRO A 104 17.16 3.78 6.33
N LEU A 105 16.52 4.43 7.30
CA LEU A 105 15.05 4.43 7.37
C LEU A 105 14.43 5.48 6.43
N ARG A 106 15.22 6.38 5.87
CA ARG A 106 14.75 7.53 5.08
C ARG A 106 15.78 7.96 4.04
N GLY A 107 15.31 8.68 3.03
CA GLY A 107 16.14 9.15 1.92
C GLY A 107 16.25 8.12 0.80
N MET A 108 17.02 8.47 -0.22
CA MET A 108 17.05 7.68 -1.47
C MET A 108 17.70 6.29 -1.33
N LEU A 109 18.48 6.04 -0.28
CA LEU A 109 19.05 4.72 -0.02
C LEU A 109 18.07 3.70 0.57
N SER A 110 16.89 4.17 1.04
CA SER A 110 15.85 3.28 1.58
C SER A 110 14.72 2.95 0.59
N VAL A 111 14.86 3.40 -0.66
CA VAL A 111 13.81 3.24 -1.69
C VAL A 111 13.97 1.91 -2.41
N SER A 112 12.90 1.14 -2.50
CA SER A 112 12.75 -0.01 -3.40
C SER A 112 12.15 0.43 -4.74
N VAL A 113 12.15 -0.46 -5.73
CA VAL A 113 11.46 -0.22 -6.99
C VAL A 113 9.95 -0.13 -6.74
N PRO A 114 9.26 0.96 -7.10
CA PRO A 114 7.82 1.09 -6.89
C PRO A 114 7.02 0.04 -7.66
N GLY A 115 6.05 -0.61 -7.02
CA GLY A 115 5.25 -1.65 -7.64
C GLY A 115 3.78 -1.31 -7.86
N ALA A 116 3.30 -0.20 -7.28
CA ALA A 116 1.87 0.11 -7.23
C ALA A 116 1.21 0.25 -8.59
N VAL A 117 1.86 0.93 -9.55
CA VAL A 117 1.29 1.17 -10.88
C VAL A 117 1.14 -0.15 -11.67
N ALA A 118 2.17 -1.00 -11.64
CA ALA A 118 2.12 -2.30 -12.32
C ALA A 118 1.05 -3.21 -11.69
N ALA A 119 0.91 -3.20 -10.36
CA ALA A 119 -0.10 -3.99 -9.67
C ALA A 119 -1.53 -3.55 -10.02
N MET A 120 -1.78 -2.25 -10.13
CA MET A 120 -3.08 -1.73 -10.56
C MET A 120 -3.41 -2.14 -12.00
N GLU A 121 -2.47 -2.00 -12.92
CA GLU A 121 -2.68 -2.37 -14.33
C GLU A 121 -2.89 -3.88 -14.49
N GLU A 122 -2.07 -4.70 -13.84
CA GLU A 122 -2.20 -6.16 -13.87
C GLU A 122 -3.54 -6.63 -13.31
N ALA A 123 -4.00 -6.06 -12.20
CA ALA A 123 -5.30 -6.39 -11.63
C ALA A 123 -6.45 -6.02 -12.58
N LEU A 124 -6.38 -4.86 -13.24
CA LEU A 124 -7.36 -4.44 -14.23
C LEU A 124 -7.34 -5.36 -15.45
N ALA A 125 -6.17 -5.71 -15.96
CA ALA A 125 -6.03 -6.58 -17.13
C ALA A 125 -6.62 -7.97 -16.89
N ARG A 126 -6.40 -8.54 -15.68
CA ARG A 126 -6.90 -9.89 -15.35
C ARG A 126 -8.36 -9.90 -14.94
N TRP A 127 -8.79 -8.94 -14.14
CA TRP A 127 -10.06 -9.04 -13.42
C TRP A 127 -10.92 -7.77 -13.46
N GLY A 128 -10.48 -6.73 -14.14
CA GLY A 128 -11.28 -5.54 -14.39
C GLY A 128 -12.55 -5.88 -15.17
N SER A 129 -13.55 -5.01 -15.14
CA SER A 129 -14.79 -5.21 -15.89
C SER A 129 -14.63 -5.05 -17.40
N GLY A 130 -13.52 -4.46 -17.86
CA GLY A 130 -13.31 -4.05 -19.26
C GLY A 130 -14.11 -2.81 -19.69
N ARG A 131 -14.93 -2.25 -18.80
CA ARG A 131 -15.79 -1.08 -19.09
C ARG A 131 -15.10 0.26 -18.83
N PHE A 132 -14.09 0.26 -17.96
CA PHE A 132 -13.43 1.47 -17.49
C PHE A 132 -11.95 1.41 -17.87
N PRO A 133 -11.49 2.24 -18.82
CA PRO A 133 -10.08 2.40 -19.08
C PRO A 133 -9.41 3.07 -17.85
N LEU A 134 -8.11 2.83 -17.67
CA LEU A 134 -7.33 3.41 -16.57
C LEU A 134 -7.47 4.93 -16.49
N SER A 135 -7.56 5.61 -17.64
CA SER A 135 -7.77 7.06 -17.73
C SER A 135 -9.04 7.52 -17.01
N ARG A 136 -10.12 6.76 -17.15
CA ARG A 136 -11.40 7.06 -16.48
C ARG A 136 -11.34 6.80 -14.98
N LEU A 137 -10.64 5.73 -14.58
CA LEU A 137 -10.49 5.38 -13.16
C LEU A 137 -9.61 6.37 -12.41
N LEU A 138 -8.58 6.91 -13.04
CA LEU A 138 -7.66 7.88 -12.42
C LEU A 138 -8.12 9.35 -12.54
N GLU A 139 -9.18 9.64 -13.32
CA GLU A 139 -9.70 11.00 -13.51
C GLU A 139 -9.97 11.75 -12.18
N PRO A 140 -10.63 11.15 -11.17
CA PRO A 140 -10.85 11.81 -9.87
C PRO A 140 -9.54 12.14 -9.15
N ALA A 141 -8.55 11.24 -9.22
CA ALA A 141 -7.24 11.45 -8.61
C ALA A 141 -6.49 12.62 -9.30
N VAL A 142 -6.52 12.66 -10.62
CA VAL A 142 -5.93 13.77 -11.39
C VAL A 142 -6.55 15.10 -10.98
N ARG A 143 -7.87 15.17 -10.90
CA ARG A 143 -8.60 16.39 -10.53
C ARG A 143 -8.22 16.84 -9.10
N TYR A 144 -8.25 15.94 -8.11
CA TYR A 144 -7.85 16.28 -6.75
C TYR A 144 -6.39 16.71 -6.63
N ALA A 145 -5.50 16.12 -7.41
CA ALA A 145 -4.10 16.52 -7.39
C ALA A 145 -3.87 17.90 -8.03
N GLU A 146 -4.62 18.24 -9.08
CA GLU A 146 -4.48 19.49 -9.83
C GLU A 146 -5.18 20.67 -9.17
N GLU A 147 -6.45 20.50 -8.80
CA GLU A 147 -7.29 21.54 -8.22
C GLU A 147 -7.04 21.70 -6.71
N GLY A 148 -6.45 20.71 -6.07
CA GLY A 148 -6.23 20.61 -4.64
C GLY A 148 -7.26 19.71 -3.95
N ALA A 149 -6.77 18.85 -3.07
CA ALA A 149 -7.59 18.03 -2.22
C ALA A 149 -7.73 18.66 -0.82
N PRO A 150 -8.93 18.67 -0.21
CA PRO A 150 -9.08 19.16 1.15
C PRO A 150 -8.31 18.26 2.13
N VAL A 151 -7.49 18.88 2.95
CA VAL A 151 -6.66 18.19 3.95
C VAL A 151 -7.53 17.75 5.12
N ALA A 152 -7.66 16.45 5.33
CA ALA A 152 -8.38 15.91 6.47
C ALA A 152 -7.57 16.11 7.77
N ARG A 153 -8.23 16.21 8.92
CA ARG A 153 -7.61 16.41 10.25
C ARG A 153 -6.43 15.47 10.51
N ARG A 154 -6.61 14.19 10.22
CA ARG A 154 -5.55 13.18 10.43
C ARG A 154 -4.34 13.42 9.55
N VAL A 155 -4.58 13.82 8.29
CA VAL A 155 -3.51 14.15 7.33
C VAL A 155 -2.75 15.39 7.77
N ALA A 156 -3.45 16.46 8.17
CA ALA A 156 -2.84 17.66 8.75
C ALA A 156 -1.99 17.34 9.98
N GLY A 157 -2.50 16.49 10.88
CA GLY A 157 -1.77 16.02 12.06
C GLY A 157 -0.46 15.34 11.71
N TRP A 158 -0.49 14.41 10.75
CA TRP A 158 0.70 13.66 10.33
C TRP A 158 1.71 14.54 9.59
N ILE A 159 1.28 15.44 8.73
CA ILE A 159 2.18 16.40 8.07
C ILE A 159 2.85 17.29 9.13
N ARG A 160 2.12 17.76 10.12
CA ARG A 160 2.65 18.58 11.22
C ARG A 160 3.69 17.81 12.04
N GLU A 161 3.39 16.58 12.42
CA GLU A 161 4.30 15.71 13.18
C GLU A 161 5.59 15.42 12.40
N THR A 162 5.48 15.21 11.08
CA THR A 162 6.61 14.89 10.22
C THR A 162 7.28 16.12 9.59
N ALA A 163 6.79 17.33 9.83
CA ALA A 163 7.32 18.56 9.22
C ALA A 163 8.84 18.75 9.38
N PRO A 164 9.48 18.45 10.54
CA PRO A 164 10.92 18.54 10.68
C PRO A 164 11.69 17.59 9.76
N VAL A 165 11.08 16.47 9.39
CA VAL A 165 11.67 15.52 8.44
C VAL A 165 11.44 15.99 7.01
N LEU A 166 10.22 16.39 6.67
CA LEU A 166 9.87 16.89 5.35
C LEU A 166 10.73 18.10 4.95
N ALA A 167 11.04 18.98 5.91
CA ALA A 167 11.88 20.15 5.70
C ALA A 167 13.33 19.83 5.28
N ARG A 168 13.82 18.62 5.57
CA ARG A 168 15.16 18.17 5.15
C ARG A 168 15.24 17.81 3.67
N TYR A 169 14.09 17.64 3.02
CA TYR A 169 13.99 17.27 1.61
C TYR A 169 13.27 18.37 0.83
N PRO A 170 13.99 19.21 0.11
CA PRO A 170 13.40 20.40 -0.59
C PRO A 170 12.21 20.05 -1.49
N SER A 171 12.25 18.90 -2.18
CA SER A 171 11.14 18.43 -3.02
C SER A 171 9.89 18.10 -2.20
N SER A 172 10.04 17.49 -1.03
CA SER A 172 8.93 17.20 -0.14
C SER A 172 8.41 18.45 0.55
N ALA A 173 9.30 19.29 1.04
CA ALA A 173 8.95 20.56 1.71
C ALA A 173 8.12 21.45 0.79
N ARG A 174 8.50 21.58 -0.49
CA ARG A 174 7.78 22.38 -1.50
C ARG A 174 6.31 21.97 -1.65
N ILE A 175 6.02 20.67 -1.51
CA ILE A 175 4.68 20.12 -1.70
C ILE A 175 3.89 20.13 -0.39
N PHE A 176 4.48 19.59 0.68
CA PHE A 176 3.77 19.29 1.92
C PHE A 176 3.89 20.37 2.99
N LEU A 177 4.76 21.37 2.78
CA LEU A 177 4.91 22.53 3.63
C LEU A 177 4.75 23.82 2.80
N PRO A 178 3.58 24.04 2.18
CA PRO A 178 3.35 25.23 1.35
C PRO A 178 3.53 26.50 2.18
N GLY A 179 4.34 27.44 1.68
CA GLY A 179 4.70 28.65 2.46
C GLY A 179 5.56 28.38 3.70
N GLY A 180 6.22 27.20 3.78
CA GLY A 180 7.10 26.84 4.89
C GLY A 180 6.39 26.30 6.14
N ARG A 181 5.07 26.09 6.10
CA ARG A 181 4.28 25.57 7.22
C ARG A 181 3.42 24.36 6.82
N PRO A 182 3.12 23.45 7.76
CA PRO A 182 2.15 22.39 7.54
C PRO A 182 0.77 22.97 7.20
N PRO A 183 0.01 22.35 6.28
CA PRO A 183 -1.38 22.73 6.03
C PRO A 183 -2.26 22.37 7.23
N GLU A 184 -3.35 23.11 7.40
CA GLU A 184 -4.37 22.86 8.40
C GLU A 184 -5.53 22.02 7.85
N GLU A 185 -6.41 21.56 8.74
CA GLU A 185 -7.64 20.87 8.33
C GLU A 185 -8.50 21.80 7.47
N GLY A 186 -8.87 21.32 6.29
CA GLY A 186 -9.68 22.09 5.33
C GLY A 186 -8.87 22.87 4.29
N ASP A 187 -7.56 23.08 4.50
CA ASP A 187 -6.69 23.67 3.46
C ASP A 187 -6.70 22.79 2.21
N LEU A 188 -6.47 23.40 1.04
CA LEU A 188 -6.33 22.66 -0.21
C LEU A 188 -4.85 22.35 -0.47
N LEU A 189 -4.52 21.06 -0.54
CA LEU A 189 -3.18 20.59 -0.92
C LEU A 189 -3.12 20.32 -2.42
N VAL A 190 -2.44 21.18 -3.15
CA VAL A 190 -2.25 21.08 -4.60
C VAL A 190 -0.95 20.32 -4.91
N GLN A 191 -1.04 19.30 -5.78
CA GLN A 191 0.08 18.43 -6.15
C GLN A 191 0.20 18.34 -7.69
N ARG A 192 0.54 19.45 -8.36
CA ARG A 192 0.57 19.54 -9.83
C ARG A 192 1.51 18.52 -10.49
N ASP A 193 2.65 18.24 -9.90
CA ASP A 193 3.60 17.26 -10.44
C ASP A 193 3.02 15.84 -10.36
N LEU A 194 2.27 15.53 -9.29
CA LEU A 194 1.54 14.27 -9.17
C LEU A 194 0.39 14.19 -10.19
N ALA A 195 -0.34 15.30 -10.42
CA ALA A 195 -1.38 15.36 -11.44
C ALA A 195 -0.82 15.05 -12.83
N ALA A 196 0.35 15.63 -13.18
CA ALA A 196 1.03 15.33 -14.44
C ALA A 196 1.44 13.86 -14.54
N SER A 197 1.98 13.27 -13.47
CA SER A 197 2.35 11.86 -13.42
C SER A 197 1.13 10.93 -13.55
N LEU A 198 0.04 11.26 -12.85
CA LEU A 198 -1.23 10.54 -12.95
C LEU A 198 -1.82 10.57 -14.36
N ARG A 199 -1.75 11.72 -15.05
CA ARG A 199 -2.18 11.84 -16.46
C ARG A 199 -1.32 10.98 -17.39
N ALA A 200 -0.01 10.97 -17.19
CA ALA A 200 0.89 10.15 -17.99
C ALA A 200 0.58 8.66 -17.82
N VAL A 201 0.38 8.20 -16.57
CA VAL A 201 -0.03 6.82 -16.25
C VAL A 201 -1.43 6.53 -16.81
N ALA A 202 -2.37 7.45 -16.68
CA ALA A 202 -3.73 7.31 -17.21
C ALA A 202 -3.75 7.11 -18.73
N ALA A 203 -2.85 7.77 -19.45
CA ALA A 203 -2.75 7.70 -20.91
C ALA A 203 -1.92 6.51 -21.42
N GLY A 204 -0.81 6.17 -20.76
CA GLY A 204 0.17 5.20 -21.24
C GLY A 204 0.37 3.98 -20.35
N GLY A 205 -0.43 3.82 -19.28
CA GLY A 205 -0.36 2.69 -18.36
C GLY A 205 0.97 2.59 -17.62
N ALA A 206 1.28 1.38 -17.19
CA ALA A 206 2.53 1.06 -16.50
C ALA A 206 3.77 1.42 -17.34
N LYS A 207 3.69 1.27 -18.66
CA LYS A 207 4.79 1.62 -19.55
C LYS A 207 5.22 3.08 -19.41
N ALA A 208 4.27 4.01 -19.29
CA ALA A 208 4.58 5.42 -19.09
C ALA A 208 5.31 5.70 -17.76
N PHE A 209 5.10 4.85 -16.75
CA PHE A 209 5.76 4.99 -15.46
C PHE A 209 7.15 4.33 -15.45
N TYR A 210 7.26 3.10 -15.97
CA TYR A 210 8.46 2.28 -15.81
C TYR A 210 9.49 2.44 -16.95
N GLU A 211 9.07 2.82 -18.16
CA GLU A 211 9.95 2.88 -19.34
C GLU A 211 10.03 4.27 -19.97
N GLY A 212 9.34 5.27 -19.41
CA GLY A 212 9.22 6.59 -19.98
C GLY A 212 9.89 7.71 -19.17
N PRO A 213 9.52 8.95 -19.43
CA PRO A 213 10.10 10.14 -18.78
C PRO A 213 9.96 10.15 -17.26
N ILE A 214 8.98 9.42 -16.68
CA ILE A 214 8.83 9.30 -15.22
C ILE A 214 9.99 8.47 -14.66
N ALA A 215 10.30 7.31 -15.25
CA ALA A 215 11.43 6.49 -14.86
C ALA A 215 12.77 7.23 -14.93
N GLU A 216 12.97 7.97 -16.01
CA GLU A 216 14.18 8.77 -16.21
C GLU A 216 14.34 9.85 -15.13
N ARG A 217 13.26 10.57 -14.80
CA ARG A 217 13.25 11.57 -13.74
C ARG A 217 13.50 10.99 -12.37
N ILE A 218 12.91 9.81 -12.06
CA ILE A 218 13.15 9.09 -10.81
C ILE A 218 14.63 8.69 -10.71
N GLY A 219 15.19 8.10 -11.75
CA GLY A 219 16.61 7.71 -11.78
C GLY A 219 17.55 8.91 -11.68
N ALA A 220 17.26 10.01 -12.37
CA ALA A 220 18.03 11.25 -12.30
C ALA A 220 17.98 11.87 -10.88
N TYR A 221 16.79 11.93 -10.28
CA TYR A 221 16.62 12.43 -8.91
C TYR A 221 17.34 11.55 -7.90
N SER A 222 17.20 10.22 -8.03
CA SER A 222 17.90 9.24 -7.20
C SER A 222 19.40 9.49 -7.20
N ARG A 223 20.02 9.54 -8.38
CA ARG A 223 21.46 9.80 -8.54
C ARG A 223 21.88 11.14 -7.94
N ALA A 224 21.12 12.21 -8.20
CA ALA A 224 21.42 13.54 -7.68
C ALA A 224 21.33 13.65 -6.16
N ASN A 225 20.61 12.73 -5.51
CA ASN A 225 20.40 12.70 -4.05
C ASN A 225 21.05 11.48 -3.38
N GLY A 226 22.08 10.89 -4.00
CA GLY A 226 22.86 9.81 -3.42
C GLY A 226 22.15 8.47 -3.35
N GLY A 227 21.09 8.27 -4.14
CA GLY A 227 20.35 7.02 -4.24
C GLY A 227 20.92 6.07 -5.29
N LEU A 228 20.42 4.84 -5.29
CA LEU A 228 20.86 3.74 -6.15
C LEU A 228 19.81 3.33 -7.19
N LEU A 229 18.57 3.80 -7.05
CA LEU A 229 17.49 3.48 -7.97
C LEU A 229 17.74 4.12 -9.34
N THR A 230 17.70 3.30 -10.38
CA THR A 230 17.93 3.70 -11.78
C THR A 230 16.67 3.53 -12.62
N ALA A 231 16.64 4.16 -13.80
CA ALA A 231 15.58 3.91 -14.78
C ALA A 231 15.59 2.46 -15.30
N GLN A 232 16.74 1.80 -15.31
CA GLN A 232 16.86 0.40 -15.70
C GLN A 232 16.21 -0.53 -14.66
N ASP A 233 16.37 -0.25 -13.35
CA ASP A 233 15.68 -1.00 -12.31
C ASP A 233 14.17 -0.91 -12.46
N LEU A 234 13.67 0.30 -12.79
CA LEU A 234 12.24 0.51 -13.08
C LEU A 234 11.79 -0.29 -14.31
N ALA A 235 12.50 -0.18 -15.44
CA ALA A 235 12.16 -0.87 -16.67
C ALA A 235 12.19 -2.40 -16.54
N GLY A 236 13.06 -2.91 -15.65
CA GLY A 236 13.18 -4.34 -15.33
C GLY A 236 12.08 -4.87 -14.41
N TYR A 237 11.29 -4.01 -13.78
CA TYR A 237 10.30 -4.44 -12.80
C TYR A 237 9.13 -5.21 -13.44
N ARG A 238 8.70 -6.27 -12.78
CA ARG A 238 7.50 -7.04 -13.12
C ARG A 238 6.73 -7.36 -11.85
N VAL A 239 5.42 -7.14 -11.88
CA VAL A 239 4.53 -7.49 -10.78
C VAL A 239 4.31 -9.00 -10.74
N GLU A 240 4.17 -9.55 -9.54
CA GLU A 240 3.92 -10.96 -9.33
C GLU A 240 2.46 -11.21 -8.96
N VAL A 241 1.86 -12.20 -9.63
CA VAL A 241 0.53 -12.73 -9.30
C VAL A 241 0.70 -14.17 -8.84
N ALA A 242 0.30 -14.47 -7.63
CA ALA A 242 0.55 -15.73 -6.97
C ALA A 242 -0.70 -16.29 -6.28
N GLU A 243 -0.59 -17.53 -5.81
CA GLU A 243 -1.54 -18.08 -4.85
C GLU A 243 -1.33 -17.40 -3.50
N PRO A 244 -2.40 -17.04 -2.77
CA PRO A 244 -2.28 -16.52 -1.44
C PRO A 244 -1.81 -17.62 -0.46
N VAL A 245 -1.10 -17.19 0.57
CA VAL A 245 -0.90 -18.05 1.76
C VAL A 245 -2.23 -18.18 2.48
N ARG A 246 -2.56 -19.39 2.91
CA ARG A 246 -3.81 -19.68 3.63
C ARG A 246 -3.55 -20.48 4.89
N ALA A 247 -4.31 -20.20 5.91
CA ALA A 247 -4.41 -21.02 7.13
C ALA A 247 -5.87 -21.05 7.60
N THR A 248 -6.18 -21.99 8.47
CA THR A 248 -7.52 -22.08 9.10
C THR A 248 -7.39 -21.69 10.56
N PHE A 249 -8.30 -20.88 11.05
CA PHE A 249 -8.41 -20.51 12.45
C PHE A 249 -9.85 -20.70 12.89
N ARG A 250 -10.09 -21.62 13.81
CA ARG A 250 -11.42 -21.95 14.36
C ARG A 250 -12.48 -22.17 13.28
N GLY A 251 -12.10 -22.90 12.24
CA GLY A 251 -12.98 -23.20 11.10
C GLY A 251 -13.12 -22.08 10.05
N ILE A 252 -12.43 -20.96 10.22
CA ILE A 252 -12.43 -19.85 9.27
C ILE A 252 -11.13 -19.90 8.46
N THR A 253 -11.24 -19.94 7.13
CA THR A 253 -10.07 -19.83 6.26
C THR A 253 -9.64 -18.37 6.13
N VAL A 254 -8.38 -18.08 6.43
CA VAL A 254 -7.75 -16.77 6.34
C VAL A 254 -6.74 -16.78 5.20
N PHE A 255 -6.72 -15.74 4.40
CA PHE A 255 -5.80 -15.57 3.27
C PHE A 255 -4.93 -14.34 3.48
N THR A 256 -3.65 -14.44 3.13
CA THR A 256 -2.71 -13.31 3.08
C THR A 256 -1.87 -13.37 1.80
N THR A 257 -1.26 -12.27 1.43
CA THR A 257 -0.29 -12.26 0.34
C THR A 257 0.99 -13.00 0.76
N PRO A 258 1.66 -13.72 -0.16
CA PRO A 258 2.91 -14.41 0.16
C PRO A 258 4.06 -13.41 0.43
N PRO A 259 5.21 -13.88 0.94
CA PRO A 259 6.42 -13.06 1.02
C PRO A 259 6.77 -12.42 -0.34
N PRO A 260 7.37 -11.22 -0.34
CA PRO A 260 7.98 -10.53 0.81
C PRO A 260 7.01 -9.81 1.75
N SER A 261 5.68 -9.99 1.57
CA SER A 261 4.73 -9.44 2.55
C SER A 261 4.85 -10.16 3.90
N GLN A 262 4.43 -9.45 4.94
CA GLN A 262 4.45 -9.96 6.31
C GLN A 262 3.17 -10.71 6.68
N GLY A 263 2.37 -11.11 5.69
CA GLY A 263 1.05 -11.72 5.92
C GLY A 263 1.10 -13.02 6.72
N PHE A 264 2.13 -13.82 6.53
CA PHE A 264 2.29 -15.10 7.24
C PHE A 264 2.36 -14.95 8.76
N LEU A 265 2.82 -13.81 9.28
CA LEU A 265 2.81 -13.56 10.74
C LEU A 265 1.41 -13.65 11.35
N LEU A 266 0.39 -13.21 10.59
CA LEU A 266 -0.98 -13.35 11.04
C LEU A 266 -1.36 -14.84 11.17
N HIS A 267 -0.99 -15.67 10.19
CA HIS A 267 -1.26 -17.10 10.22
C HIS A 267 -0.57 -17.79 11.39
N GLU A 268 0.71 -17.48 11.60
CA GLU A 268 1.49 -17.99 12.73
C GLU A 268 0.86 -17.60 14.08
N MET A 269 0.49 -16.32 14.24
CA MET A 269 -0.22 -15.88 15.45
C MET A 269 -1.56 -16.62 15.64
N LEU A 270 -2.32 -16.83 14.57
CA LEU A 270 -3.60 -17.53 14.63
C LEU A 270 -3.41 -19.02 14.97
N ASN A 271 -2.38 -19.68 14.39
CA ASN A 271 -2.06 -21.07 14.72
C ASN A 271 -1.68 -21.22 16.21
N ILE A 272 -0.83 -20.32 16.74
CA ILE A 272 -0.48 -20.30 18.17
C ILE A 272 -1.73 -20.13 19.06
N LEU A 273 -2.73 -19.39 18.58
CA LEU A 273 -3.93 -19.07 19.35
C LEU A 273 -5.10 -20.04 19.09
N GLU A 274 -4.94 -21.09 18.26
CA GLU A 274 -6.05 -21.97 17.84
C GLU A 274 -6.82 -22.55 19.02
N ASP A 275 -6.10 -23.12 19.99
CA ASP A 275 -6.68 -23.79 21.16
C ASP A 275 -6.63 -22.93 22.44
N VAL A 276 -6.22 -21.67 22.35
CA VAL A 276 -6.10 -20.79 23.52
C VAL A 276 -7.45 -20.17 23.86
N ASP A 277 -7.90 -20.32 25.11
CA ASP A 277 -9.04 -19.55 25.61
C ASP A 277 -8.63 -18.08 25.80
N LEU A 278 -9.13 -17.21 24.94
CA LEU A 278 -8.86 -15.77 24.99
C LEU A 278 -9.65 -15.04 26.08
N GLY A 279 -10.55 -15.72 26.77
CA GLY A 279 -11.43 -15.10 27.76
C GLY A 279 -12.45 -14.11 27.15
N ALA A 280 -13.03 -13.27 28.00
CA ALA A 280 -14.03 -12.30 27.57
C ALA A 280 -13.38 -11.15 26.75
N TRP A 281 -14.12 -10.64 25.77
CA TRP A 281 -13.69 -9.49 24.98
C TRP A 281 -13.24 -8.31 25.85
N GLY A 282 -12.01 -7.85 25.67
CA GLY A 282 -11.42 -6.73 26.39
C GLY A 282 -10.89 -7.10 27.79
N SER A 283 -10.87 -8.39 28.17
CA SER A 283 -10.18 -8.87 29.38
C SER A 283 -8.66 -8.76 29.24
N ALA A 284 -7.95 -8.95 30.33
CA ALA A 284 -6.49 -9.01 30.33
C ALA A 284 -5.98 -10.14 29.44
N ASP A 285 -6.59 -11.34 29.55
CA ASP A 285 -6.21 -12.50 28.73
C ASP A 285 -6.46 -12.26 27.25
N TRP A 286 -7.58 -11.60 26.91
CA TRP A 286 -7.90 -11.24 25.52
C TRP A 286 -6.85 -10.33 24.88
N VAL A 287 -6.13 -9.53 25.66
CA VAL A 287 -5.00 -8.71 25.19
C VAL A 287 -3.67 -9.47 25.29
N HIS A 288 -3.45 -10.18 26.40
CA HIS A 288 -2.20 -10.84 26.72
C HIS A 288 -1.79 -11.88 25.68
N TRP A 289 -2.67 -12.86 25.41
CA TRP A 289 -2.34 -13.95 24.49
C TRP A 289 -1.97 -13.51 23.07
N PRO A 290 -2.73 -12.61 22.42
CA PRO A 290 -2.30 -12.07 21.12
C PRO A 290 -0.97 -11.32 21.15
N VAL A 291 -0.64 -10.66 22.27
CA VAL A 291 0.67 -10.00 22.42
C VAL A 291 1.80 -11.02 22.52
N GLU A 292 1.62 -12.11 23.28
CA GLU A 292 2.63 -13.15 23.37
C GLU A 292 2.81 -13.89 22.04
N ALA A 293 1.73 -14.28 21.37
CA ALA A 293 1.79 -14.85 20.02
C ALA A 293 2.52 -13.91 19.03
N LYS A 294 2.24 -12.61 19.10
CA LYS A 294 2.94 -11.62 18.28
C LYS A 294 4.44 -11.57 18.56
N LYS A 295 4.89 -11.70 19.79
CA LYS A 295 6.33 -11.71 20.13
C LYS A 295 7.05 -12.86 19.42
N LEU A 296 6.46 -14.04 19.41
CA LEU A 296 6.99 -15.23 18.73
C LEU A 296 7.05 -14.98 17.21
N ALA A 297 5.91 -14.65 16.61
CA ALA A 297 5.81 -14.39 15.18
C ALA A 297 6.79 -13.29 14.72
N PHE A 298 7.01 -12.25 15.52
CA PHE A 298 7.98 -11.19 15.19
C PHE A 298 9.44 -11.62 15.38
N ALA A 299 9.74 -12.59 16.24
CA ALA A 299 11.06 -13.20 16.31
C ALA A 299 11.36 -13.98 15.01
N ASP A 300 10.40 -14.77 14.55
CA ASP A 300 10.50 -15.52 13.30
C ASP A 300 10.54 -14.60 12.08
N ARG A 301 9.79 -13.49 12.10
CA ARG A 301 9.93 -12.45 11.09
C ARG A 301 11.36 -11.95 10.93
N VAL A 302 12.02 -11.66 12.03
CA VAL A 302 13.41 -11.15 12.01
C VAL A 302 14.38 -12.21 11.50
N ALA A 303 14.12 -13.49 11.82
CA ALA A 303 14.98 -14.60 11.44
C ALA A 303 14.80 -15.05 9.98
N TYR A 304 13.57 -15.03 9.46
CA TYR A 304 13.20 -15.74 8.23
C TYR A 304 12.55 -14.91 7.14
N LEU A 305 12.08 -13.68 7.43
CA LEU A 305 11.47 -12.85 6.39
C LEU A 305 12.55 -12.17 5.55
N GLY A 306 12.56 -12.50 4.28
CA GLY A 306 13.38 -11.86 3.26
C GLY A 306 12.66 -11.86 1.91
N ASP A 307 13.35 -11.41 0.88
CA ASP A 307 12.88 -11.57 -0.49
C ASP A 307 13.07 -13.04 -0.91
N PRO A 308 12.01 -13.79 -1.23
CA PRO A 308 12.08 -15.23 -1.52
C PRO A 308 12.93 -15.56 -2.74
N ARG A 309 13.26 -14.59 -3.58
CA ARG A 309 14.19 -14.76 -4.70
C ARG A 309 15.65 -14.90 -4.26
N PHE A 310 15.98 -14.46 -3.05
CA PHE A 310 17.34 -14.46 -2.50
C PHE A 310 17.44 -15.29 -1.22
N VAL A 311 16.37 -15.34 -0.41
CA VAL A 311 16.34 -16.02 0.87
C VAL A 311 15.11 -16.90 0.94
N PRO A 312 15.25 -18.24 1.00
CA PRO A 312 14.11 -19.13 1.13
C PRO A 312 13.37 -18.87 2.46
N SER A 313 12.06 -18.67 2.37
CA SER A 313 11.21 -18.55 3.56
C SER A 313 10.61 -19.91 3.89
N PRO A 314 10.88 -20.48 5.08
CA PRO A 314 10.41 -21.82 5.45
C PRO A 314 8.95 -21.80 5.92
N LEU A 315 8.04 -21.27 5.09
CA LEU A 315 6.63 -21.07 5.46
C LEU A 315 5.96 -22.37 5.92
N ASP A 316 6.24 -23.50 5.27
CA ASP A 316 5.64 -24.79 5.63
C ASP A 316 5.98 -25.20 7.07
N ARG A 317 7.16 -24.81 7.57
CA ARG A 317 7.58 -25.07 8.95
C ARG A 317 7.08 -24.04 9.96
N LEU A 318 6.91 -22.79 9.52
CA LEU A 318 6.42 -21.70 10.37
C LEU A 318 4.89 -21.77 10.56
N LEU A 319 4.19 -22.41 9.63
CA LEU A 319 2.73 -22.50 9.63
C LEU A 319 2.22 -23.91 9.96
N ASP A 320 3.09 -24.83 10.28
CA ASP A 320 2.78 -26.19 10.76
C ASP A 320 2.50 -26.15 12.30
#